data_2a131eecb9061b696fbce7bcd14af7af
#
_entry.id   2a131eecb9061b696fbce7bcd14af7af
#
_cell.length_a   1.000
_cell.length_b   1.000
_cell.length_c   1.000
_cell.angle_alpha   90.00
_cell.angle_beta   90.00
_cell.angle_gamma   90.00
#
_symmetry.space_group_name_H-M   'P 1'
#
loop_
_entity.id
_entity.type
_entity.pdbx_description
1 polymer ?
#
loop_
_entity_poly.entity_id
_entity_poly.type
_entity_poly.pdbx_seq_one_letter_code
_entity_poly.pdbx_strand_id
1 'polypeptide(L)'
;MKNLSCPADDEFLLRFVRVRKYDPEEALIGIQQYYTLRGNTPGLNEILFPNALKHVFDCNIVNVLKHSDCNGRRILFWQSRNWDPVALDLRYVLAATFLVIDEITSTEDVQLSGLIAVIDHGGLTFTKMRQMAGQMTFARLHRIIYGYQGGLPAKFKSAHIVNNPYIFDLIYALAKPFLKEKLKKRILEHGKNVHNIHQHLNPEILPKSLGGHLPNDEAVDHDFMQRIMGKNDFYKEMAKYGFVHE
;
A
#
# COMPACT_ATOMS: atom_id res chain seq x y z
N MET A 1 1.26 30.44 -0.54
CA MET A 1 0.98 29.02 -0.27
C MET A 1 -0.09 28.57 -1.23
N LYS A 2 0.08 27.42 -1.88
CA LYS A 2 -1.02 26.84 -2.66
C LYS A 2 -2.18 26.59 -1.70
N ASN A 3 -3.37 27.06 -2.02
CA ASN A 3 -4.55 26.83 -1.20
C ASN A 3 -4.86 25.33 -1.17
N LEU A 4 -4.70 24.68 -0.01
CA LEU A 4 -5.01 23.29 0.18
C LEU A 4 -6.40 23.18 0.83
N SER A 5 -7.34 22.52 0.17
CA SER A 5 -8.59 22.09 0.74
C SER A 5 -8.44 20.67 1.25
N CYS A 6 -8.76 20.43 2.53
CA CYS A 6 -8.74 19.10 3.15
C CYS A 6 -9.80 19.01 4.26
N PRO A 7 -10.23 17.80 4.67
CA PRO A 7 -11.06 17.65 5.85
C PRO A 7 -10.38 18.25 7.07
N ALA A 8 -11.16 18.89 7.93
CA ALA A 8 -10.68 19.53 9.16
C ALA A 8 -11.20 18.86 10.44
N ASP A 9 -11.86 17.69 10.28
CA ASP A 9 -12.33 16.90 11.41
C ASP A 9 -11.19 16.16 12.12
N ASP A 10 -11.38 15.84 13.38
CA ASP A 10 -10.40 15.21 14.23
C ASP A 10 -9.99 13.83 13.71
N GLU A 11 -10.93 13.06 13.14
CA GLU A 11 -10.67 11.73 12.62
C GLU A 11 -9.62 11.78 11.51
N PHE A 12 -9.76 12.70 10.57
CA PHE A 12 -8.80 12.89 9.48
C PHE A 12 -7.45 13.42 9.99
N LEU A 13 -7.45 14.46 10.83
CA LEU A 13 -6.22 15.12 11.28
C LEU A 13 -5.38 14.22 12.20
N LEU A 14 -6.02 13.49 13.12
CA LEU A 14 -5.34 12.60 14.06
C LEU A 14 -4.55 11.49 13.35
N ARG A 15 -4.94 11.05 12.16
CA ARG A 15 -4.18 10.07 11.36
C ARG A 15 -2.75 10.55 11.09
N PHE A 16 -2.60 11.83 10.76
CA PHE A 16 -1.30 12.42 10.50
C PHE A 16 -0.54 12.75 11.79
N VAL A 17 -1.23 13.32 12.77
CA VAL A 17 -0.65 13.70 14.07
C VAL A 17 -0.07 12.47 14.78
N ARG A 18 -0.81 11.36 14.88
CA ARG A 18 -0.35 10.11 15.50
C ARG A 18 0.84 9.48 14.78
N VAL A 19 0.84 9.50 13.45
CA VAL A 19 1.95 8.97 12.64
C VAL A 19 3.22 9.79 12.82
N ARG A 20 3.09 11.10 13.03
CA ARG A 20 4.20 12.05 13.27
C ARG A 20 4.51 12.27 14.75
N LYS A 21 4.10 11.35 15.64
CA LYS A 21 4.39 11.38 17.08
C LYS A 21 3.90 12.64 17.78
N TYR A 22 2.76 13.15 17.38
CA TYR A 22 2.10 14.34 17.92
C TYR A 22 2.87 15.65 17.65
N ASP A 23 3.70 15.70 16.62
CA ASP A 23 4.34 16.90 16.11
C ASP A 23 3.40 17.56 15.06
N PRO A 24 2.81 18.74 15.36
CA PRO A 24 1.84 19.36 14.48
C PRO A 24 2.45 19.90 13.18
N GLU A 25 3.70 20.36 13.21
CA GLU A 25 4.40 20.86 12.02
C GLU A 25 4.69 19.71 11.05
N GLU A 26 5.22 18.60 11.55
CA GLU A 26 5.44 17.39 10.78
C GLU A 26 4.12 16.78 10.29
N ALA A 27 3.03 16.88 11.06
CA ALA A 27 1.70 16.42 10.66
C ALA A 27 1.18 17.25 9.47
N LEU A 28 1.32 18.58 9.52
CA LEU A 28 0.95 19.47 8.41
C LEU A 28 1.75 19.15 7.14
N ILE A 29 3.07 18.95 7.27
CA ILE A 29 3.91 18.49 6.16
C ILE A 29 3.39 17.16 5.60
N GLY A 30 2.99 16.22 6.49
CA GLY A 30 2.40 14.94 6.09
C GLY A 30 1.12 15.09 5.27
N ILE A 31 0.21 15.97 5.68
CA ILE A 31 -1.03 16.28 4.95
C ILE A 31 -0.71 16.87 3.56
N GLN A 32 0.22 17.83 3.49
CA GLN A 32 0.64 18.41 2.22
C GLN A 32 1.25 17.37 1.29
N GLN A 33 2.06 16.46 1.81
CA GLN A 33 2.66 15.37 1.05
C GLN A 33 1.61 14.37 0.55
N TYR A 34 0.60 14.07 1.34
CA TYR A 34 -0.53 13.20 0.96
C TYR A 34 -1.27 13.75 -0.26
N TYR A 35 -1.63 15.03 -0.23
CA TYR A 35 -2.31 15.66 -1.35
C TYR A 35 -1.38 15.94 -2.54
N THR A 36 -0.09 16.18 -2.31
CA THR A 36 0.92 16.28 -3.37
C THR A 36 1.04 14.95 -4.13
N LEU A 37 1.06 13.82 -3.41
CA LEU A 37 1.08 12.48 -4.02
C LEU A 37 -0.13 12.26 -4.92
N ARG A 38 -1.31 12.63 -4.44
CA ARG A 38 -2.57 12.51 -5.20
C ARG A 38 -2.58 13.43 -6.43
N GLY A 39 -2.23 14.71 -6.26
CA GLY A 39 -2.24 15.69 -7.34
C GLY A 39 -1.18 15.45 -8.41
N ASN A 40 -0.01 14.93 -8.03
CA ASN A 40 1.08 14.62 -8.96
C ASN A 40 0.89 13.29 -9.71
N THR A 41 -0.17 12.55 -9.41
CA THR A 41 -0.50 11.30 -10.12
C THR A 41 -1.67 11.57 -11.07
N PRO A 42 -1.41 11.73 -12.37
CA PRO A 42 -2.45 12.11 -13.32
C PRO A 42 -3.63 11.14 -13.31
N GLY A 43 -4.84 11.66 -13.19
CA GLY A 43 -6.08 10.90 -13.19
C GLY A 43 -6.31 10.04 -11.93
N LEU A 44 -5.53 10.21 -10.86
CA LEU A 44 -5.69 9.40 -9.64
C LEU A 44 -7.00 9.74 -8.93
N ASN A 45 -7.30 11.03 -8.71
CA ASN A 45 -8.52 11.45 -8.01
C ASN A 45 -9.79 11.01 -8.73
N GLU A 46 -9.74 10.87 -10.06
CA GLU A 46 -10.86 10.45 -10.90
C GLU A 46 -11.23 8.97 -10.71
N ILE A 47 -10.33 8.17 -10.18
CA ILE A 47 -10.49 6.73 -9.97
C ILE A 47 -10.35 6.30 -8.50
N LEU A 48 -10.07 7.23 -7.57
CA LEU A 48 -9.77 6.92 -6.17
C LEU A 48 -11.05 6.72 -5.35
N PHE A 49 -11.93 5.84 -5.82
CA PHE A 49 -13.12 5.38 -5.11
C PHE A 49 -13.47 3.93 -5.49
N PRO A 50 -14.11 3.17 -4.60
CA PRO A 50 -14.25 1.71 -4.72
C PRO A 50 -14.85 1.22 -6.03
N ASN A 51 -15.93 1.84 -6.52
CA ASN A 51 -16.59 1.35 -7.74
C ASN A 51 -15.71 1.48 -9.00
N ALA A 52 -14.86 2.52 -9.08
CA ALA A 52 -13.90 2.66 -10.18
C ALA A 52 -12.79 1.60 -10.12
N LEU A 53 -12.52 1.06 -8.94
CA LEU A 53 -11.44 0.10 -8.68
C LEU A 53 -11.95 -1.33 -8.48
N LYS A 54 -13.26 -1.56 -8.60
CA LYS A 54 -13.86 -2.88 -8.40
C LYS A 54 -13.16 -3.99 -9.20
N HIS A 55 -12.88 -3.74 -10.46
CA HIS A 55 -12.18 -4.69 -11.34
C HIS A 55 -10.77 -5.04 -10.85
N VAL A 56 -10.10 -4.16 -10.10
CA VAL A 56 -8.81 -4.43 -9.45
C VAL A 56 -8.98 -5.29 -8.22
N PHE A 57 -9.99 -4.97 -7.39
CA PHE A 57 -10.31 -5.73 -6.19
C PHE A 57 -10.75 -7.14 -6.53
N ASP A 58 -11.55 -7.32 -7.58
CA ASP A 58 -11.98 -8.64 -8.07
C ASP A 58 -10.79 -9.53 -8.52
N CYS A 59 -9.65 -8.91 -8.90
CA CYS A 59 -8.42 -9.65 -9.22
C CYS A 59 -7.65 -10.12 -7.98
N ASN A 60 -8.02 -9.71 -6.76
CA ASN A 60 -7.32 -10.06 -5.52
C ASN A 60 -5.80 -9.77 -5.55
N ILE A 61 -5.38 -8.64 -6.19
CA ILE A 61 -3.98 -8.22 -6.24
C ILE A 61 -3.54 -7.67 -4.89
N VAL A 62 -4.39 -6.84 -4.28
CA VAL A 62 -4.16 -6.14 -3.03
C VAL A 62 -5.23 -6.54 -2.03
N ASN A 63 -4.82 -7.13 -0.92
CA ASN A 63 -5.68 -7.61 0.14
C ASN A 63 -5.15 -7.20 1.52
N VAL A 64 -5.94 -7.43 2.54
CA VAL A 64 -5.54 -7.32 3.94
C VAL A 64 -5.70 -8.70 4.57
N LEU A 65 -4.71 -9.15 5.33
CA LEU A 65 -4.85 -10.40 6.06
C LEU A 65 -5.81 -10.22 7.25
N LYS A 66 -6.57 -11.28 7.53
CA LYS A 66 -7.58 -11.32 8.57
C LYS A 66 -7.00 -11.07 9.96
N HIS A 67 -5.84 -11.64 10.23
CA HIS A 67 -5.17 -11.53 11.51
C HIS A 67 -4.04 -10.51 11.48
N SER A 68 -3.91 -9.76 12.56
CA SER A 68 -2.74 -8.90 12.83
C SER A 68 -1.58 -9.73 13.37
N ASP A 69 -0.36 -9.17 13.33
CA ASP A 69 0.78 -9.78 13.99
C ASP A 69 0.67 -9.69 15.53
N CYS A 70 1.65 -10.25 16.24
CA CYS A 70 1.69 -10.26 17.71
C CYS A 70 1.79 -8.85 18.36
N ASN A 71 2.05 -7.82 17.56
CA ASN A 71 2.08 -6.41 18.00
C ASN A 71 0.84 -5.63 17.56
N GLY A 72 -0.22 -6.29 17.10
CA GLY A 72 -1.44 -5.66 16.60
C GLY A 72 -1.30 -4.96 15.25
N ARG A 73 -0.24 -5.23 14.48
CA ARG A 73 -0.01 -4.59 13.19
C ARG A 73 -0.83 -5.28 12.10
N ARG A 74 -1.58 -4.51 11.32
CA ARG A 74 -2.32 -5.03 10.16
C ARG A 74 -1.33 -5.38 9.04
N ILE A 75 -1.68 -6.39 8.26
CA ILE A 75 -0.83 -6.92 7.20
C ILE A 75 -1.50 -6.67 5.85
N LEU A 76 -0.92 -5.75 5.08
CA LEU A 76 -1.24 -5.53 3.68
C LEU A 76 -0.59 -6.65 2.85
N PHE A 77 -1.37 -7.39 2.07
CA PHE A 77 -0.91 -8.52 1.28
C PHE A 77 -1.08 -8.25 -0.21
N TRP A 78 0.05 -8.12 -0.91
CA TRP A 78 0.12 -7.94 -2.35
C TRP A 78 0.50 -9.24 -3.04
N GLN A 79 -0.31 -9.67 -4.02
CA GLN A 79 -0.11 -10.89 -4.80
C GLN A 79 0.14 -10.56 -6.27
N SER A 80 1.40 -10.45 -6.68
CA SER A 80 1.78 -10.05 -8.04
C SER A 80 1.32 -11.04 -9.11
N ARG A 81 1.13 -12.32 -8.76
CA ARG A 81 0.62 -13.35 -9.70
C ARG A 81 -0.74 -13.01 -10.29
N ASN A 82 -1.56 -12.31 -9.51
CA ASN A 82 -2.93 -11.96 -9.86
C ASN A 82 -3.02 -10.73 -10.77
N TRP A 83 -1.92 -10.01 -10.93
CA TRP A 83 -1.87 -8.85 -11.82
C TRP A 83 -1.54 -9.28 -13.25
N ASP A 84 -2.41 -8.91 -14.19
CA ASP A 84 -2.13 -8.96 -15.62
C ASP A 84 -1.75 -7.55 -16.11
N PRO A 85 -0.46 -7.27 -16.40
CA PRO A 85 -0.02 -5.95 -16.83
C PRO A 85 -0.48 -5.53 -18.22
N VAL A 86 -1.02 -6.45 -19.02
CA VAL A 86 -1.60 -6.13 -20.33
C VAL A 86 -3.03 -5.63 -20.18
N ALA A 87 -3.81 -6.32 -19.36
CA ALA A 87 -5.21 -5.99 -19.12
C ALA A 87 -5.42 -4.83 -18.15
N LEU A 88 -4.46 -4.62 -17.22
CA LEU A 88 -4.61 -3.70 -16.11
C LEU A 88 -3.38 -2.80 -15.93
N ASP A 89 -3.55 -1.50 -16.21
CA ASP A 89 -2.49 -0.51 -15.98
C ASP A 89 -2.13 -0.41 -14.49
N LEU A 90 -0.84 -0.28 -14.20
CA LEU A 90 -0.29 -0.12 -12.85
C LEU A 90 -0.96 1.04 -12.08
N ARG A 91 -1.43 2.08 -12.76
CA ARG A 91 -2.12 3.21 -12.12
C ARG A 91 -3.33 2.77 -11.31
N TYR A 92 -4.16 1.86 -11.85
CA TYR A 92 -5.32 1.33 -11.12
C TYR A 92 -4.91 0.48 -9.93
N VAL A 93 -3.86 -0.33 -10.08
CA VAL A 93 -3.34 -1.16 -8.98
C VAL A 93 -2.76 -0.31 -7.85
N LEU A 94 -2.04 0.77 -8.20
CA LEU A 94 -1.54 1.74 -7.21
C LEU A 94 -2.68 2.51 -6.54
N ALA A 95 -3.72 2.88 -7.30
CA ALA A 95 -4.91 3.54 -6.74
C ALA A 95 -5.64 2.63 -5.75
N ALA A 96 -5.84 1.36 -6.09
CA ALA A 96 -6.44 0.38 -5.19
C ALA A 96 -5.60 0.18 -3.92
N THR A 97 -4.27 0.09 -4.07
CA THR A 97 -3.34 0.00 -2.93
C THR A 97 -3.43 1.22 -2.03
N PHE A 98 -3.49 2.42 -2.63
CA PHE A 98 -3.65 3.66 -1.89
C PHE A 98 -4.95 3.66 -1.09
N LEU A 99 -6.07 3.29 -1.72
CA LEU A 99 -7.38 3.24 -1.08
C LEU A 99 -7.42 2.23 0.09
N VAL A 100 -6.84 1.05 -0.11
CA VAL A 100 -6.72 0.03 0.94
C VAL A 100 -5.88 0.54 2.11
N ILE A 101 -4.74 1.19 1.85
CA ILE A 101 -3.89 1.77 2.91
C ILE A 101 -4.64 2.89 3.63
N ASP A 102 -5.37 3.72 2.90
CA ASP A 102 -6.15 4.82 3.47
C ASP A 102 -7.22 4.28 4.42
N GLU A 103 -7.96 3.25 4.02
CA GLU A 103 -8.96 2.59 4.86
C GLU A 103 -8.35 1.85 6.06
N ILE A 104 -7.25 1.10 5.88
CA ILE A 104 -6.57 0.43 6.99
C ILE A 104 -6.16 1.45 8.07
N THR A 105 -5.65 2.60 7.65
CA THR A 105 -5.12 3.62 8.56
C THR A 105 -6.21 4.55 9.11
N SER A 106 -7.49 4.32 8.79
CA SER A 106 -8.60 5.08 9.38
C SER A 106 -8.82 4.75 10.86
N THR A 107 -8.40 3.57 11.32
CA THR A 107 -8.59 3.13 12.70
C THR A 107 -7.42 3.53 13.61
N GLU A 108 -7.74 3.91 14.86
CA GLU A 108 -6.74 4.33 15.85
C GLU A 108 -5.69 3.25 16.14
N ASP A 109 -6.13 2.01 16.28
CA ASP A 109 -5.24 0.88 16.58
C ASP A 109 -4.12 0.75 15.54
N VAL A 110 -4.44 0.91 14.25
CA VAL A 110 -3.45 0.85 13.17
C VAL A 110 -2.56 2.09 13.13
N GLN A 111 -3.11 3.26 13.44
CA GLN A 111 -2.32 4.50 13.55
C GLN A 111 -1.26 4.38 14.64
N LEU A 112 -1.54 3.65 15.72
CA LEU A 112 -0.63 3.42 16.84
C LEU A 112 0.34 2.25 16.58
N SER A 113 -0.19 1.07 16.23
CA SER A 113 0.60 -0.16 16.03
C SER A 113 1.41 -0.14 14.72
N GLY A 114 0.82 0.36 13.66
CA GLY A 114 1.40 0.45 12.33
C GLY A 114 0.99 -0.68 11.39
N LEU A 115 1.65 -0.73 10.24
CA LEU A 115 1.33 -1.57 9.10
C LEU A 115 2.55 -2.38 8.65
N ILE A 116 2.32 -3.62 8.27
CA ILE A 116 3.27 -4.51 7.61
C ILE A 116 2.80 -4.70 6.17
N ALA A 117 3.73 -4.63 5.20
CA ALA A 117 3.46 -5.03 3.83
C ALA A 117 4.11 -6.38 3.56
N VAL A 118 3.37 -7.30 2.96
CA VAL A 118 3.88 -8.56 2.41
C VAL A 118 3.61 -8.56 0.92
N ILE A 119 4.67 -8.66 0.13
CA ILE A 119 4.61 -8.61 -1.33
C ILE A 119 5.07 -9.98 -1.84
N ASP A 120 4.13 -10.75 -2.37
CA ASP A 120 4.39 -12.08 -2.93
C ASP A 120 4.50 -12.02 -4.45
N HIS A 121 5.69 -12.33 -4.96
CA HIS A 121 5.98 -12.46 -6.38
C HIS A 121 5.86 -13.91 -6.89
N GLY A 122 5.40 -14.86 -6.05
CA GLY A 122 5.24 -16.26 -6.44
C GLY A 122 4.31 -16.44 -7.64
N GLY A 123 4.65 -17.36 -8.53
CA GLY A 123 3.84 -17.67 -9.72
C GLY A 123 3.91 -16.64 -10.85
N LEU A 124 4.79 -15.61 -10.76
CA LEU A 124 5.06 -14.71 -11.88
C LEU A 124 5.84 -15.42 -12.99
N THR A 125 5.32 -15.33 -14.22
CA THR A 125 6.06 -15.75 -15.43
C THR A 125 7.04 -14.67 -15.85
N PHE A 126 8.08 -15.06 -16.59
CA PHE A 126 9.06 -14.12 -17.15
C PHE A 126 8.39 -13.04 -18.02
N THR A 127 7.37 -13.43 -18.81
CA THR A 127 6.62 -12.51 -19.66
C THR A 127 5.91 -11.45 -18.82
N LYS A 128 5.17 -11.86 -17.78
CA LYS A 128 4.51 -10.90 -16.86
C LYS A 128 5.53 -9.99 -16.16
N MET A 129 6.65 -10.53 -15.69
CA MET A 129 7.71 -9.74 -15.07
C MET A 129 8.25 -8.65 -16.00
N ARG A 130 8.51 -8.97 -17.27
CA ARG A 130 8.95 -7.99 -18.26
C ARG A 130 7.91 -6.91 -18.53
N GLN A 131 6.64 -7.29 -18.60
CA GLN A 131 5.53 -6.35 -18.79
C GLN A 131 5.35 -5.42 -17.58
N MET A 132 5.46 -5.95 -16.35
CA MET A 132 5.43 -5.16 -15.12
C MET A 132 6.59 -4.16 -15.07
N ALA A 133 7.80 -4.61 -15.42
CA ALA A 133 8.98 -3.73 -15.48
C ALA A 133 8.80 -2.62 -16.53
N GLY A 134 8.18 -2.92 -17.67
CA GLY A 134 7.85 -1.92 -18.70
C GLY A 134 6.87 -0.84 -18.25
N GLN A 135 5.99 -1.16 -17.29
CA GLN A 135 5.11 -0.17 -16.67
C GLN A 135 5.78 0.64 -15.56
N MET A 136 6.90 0.17 -15.01
CA MET A 136 7.63 0.82 -13.92
C MET A 136 8.57 1.90 -14.46
N THR A 137 8.01 3.03 -14.89
CA THR A 137 8.82 4.19 -15.26
C THR A 137 9.51 4.80 -14.03
N PHE A 138 10.62 5.53 -14.26
CA PHE A 138 11.32 6.24 -13.18
C PHE A 138 10.38 7.18 -12.39
N ALA A 139 9.50 7.90 -13.09
CA ALA A 139 8.52 8.78 -12.46
C ALA A 139 7.52 8.00 -11.57
N ARG A 140 7.04 6.84 -12.00
CA ARG A 140 6.16 5.97 -11.19
C ARG A 140 6.90 5.43 -9.97
N LEU A 141 8.12 4.94 -10.14
CA LEU A 141 8.95 4.45 -9.06
C LEU A 141 9.20 5.54 -8.00
N HIS A 142 9.56 6.74 -8.44
CA HIS A 142 9.78 7.88 -7.54
C HIS A 142 8.51 8.24 -6.75
N ARG A 143 7.33 8.22 -7.37
CA ARG A 143 6.05 8.48 -6.68
C ARG A 143 5.73 7.42 -5.63
N ILE A 144 5.96 6.14 -5.94
CA ILE A 144 5.78 5.04 -4.99
C ILE A 144 6.67 5.27 -3.77
N ILE A 145 7.96 5.53 -4.00
CA ILE A 145 8.92 5.79 -2.93
C ILE A 145 8.49 6.99 -2.09
N TYR A 146 8.10 8.10 -2.74
CA TYR A 146 7.63 9.30 -2.07
C TYR A 146 6.41 9.04 -1.19
N GLY A 147 5.43 8.28 -1.70
CA GLY A 147 4.25 7.87 -0.93
C GLY A 147 4.61 7.12 0.34
N TYR A 148 5.43 6.07 0.23
CA TYR A 148 5.86 5.27 1.38
C TYR A 148 6.77 6.03 2.36
N GLN A 149 7.46 7.07 1.92
CA GLN A 149 8.37 7.87 2.76
C GLN A 149 7.71 9.03 3.49
N GLY A 150 6.43 9.28 3.26
CA GLY A 150 5.75 10.35 3.98
C GLY A 150 4.44 10.84 3.38
N GLY A 151 4.14 10.45 2.14
CA GLY A 151 2.89 10.82 1.46
C GLY A 151 1.67 10.03 1.90
N LEU A 152 1.82 9.01 2.77
CA LEU A 152 0.71 8.24 3.32
C LEU A 152 0.65 8.39 4.85
N PRO A 153 -0.55 8.46 5.45
CA PRO A 153 -0.73 8.54 6.90
C PRO A 153 -0.53 7.16 7.55
N ALA A 154 0.59 6.50 7.23
CA ALA A 154 0.86 5.12 7.63
C ALA A 154 2.25 4.96 8.26
N LYS A 155 2.32 4.21 9.36
CA LYS A 155 3.58 3.76 9.97
C LYS A 155 3.96 2.40 9.42
N PHE A 156 4.59 2.33 8.24
CA PHE A 156 5.14 1.06 7.75
C PHE A 156 6.26 0.59 8.68
N LYS A 157 6.08 -0.56 9.31
CA LYS A 157 7.05 -1.17 10.24
C LYS A 157 8.03 -2.08 9.53
N SER A 158 7.54 -2.85 8.56
CA SER A 158 8.35 -3.67 7.65
C SER A 158 7.63 -3.88 6.31
N ALA A 159 8.43 -4.22 5.30
CA ALA A 159 7.96 -4.70 4.00
C ALA A 159 8.71 -6.01 3.71
N HIS A 160 7.98 -7.10 3.65
CA HIS A 160 8.50 -8.44 3.38
C HIS A 160 8.29 -8.78 1.92
N ILE A 161 9.38 -9.01 1.19
CA ILE A 161 9.35 -9.41 -0.22
C ILE A 161 9.66 -10.90 -0.28
N VAL A 162 8.70 -11.68 -0.78
CA VAL A 162 8.85 -13.13 -0.92
C VAL A 162 8.81 -13.55 -2.39
N ASN A 163 9.47 -14.64 -2.71
CA ASN A 163 9.56 -15.16 -4.07
C ASN A 163 10.11 -14.14 -5.08
N ASN A 164 11.09 -13.30 -4.65
CA ASN A 164 11.60 -12.22 -5.50
C ASN A 164 12.17 -12.78 -6.81
N PRO A 165 11.67 -12.33 -7.96
CA PRO A 165 12.32 -12.61 -9.24
C PRO A 165 13.57 -11.71 -9.40
N TYR A 166 14.54 -12.15 -10.21
CA TYR A 166 15.75 -11.38 -10.49
C TYR A 166 15.49 -9.93 -10.94
N ILE A 167 14.41 -9.71 -11.69
CA ILE A 167 14.04 -8.36 -12.14
C ILE A 167 13.69 -7.42 -10.97
N PHE A 168 13.23 -7.96 -9.85
CA PHE A 168 12.97 -7.17 -8.65
C PHE A 168 14.26 -6.60 -8.07
N ASP A 169 15.33 -7.39 -8.01
CA ASP A 169 16.64 -6.95 -7.51
C ASP A 169 17.17 -5.76 -8.33
N LEU A 170 16.94 -5.79 -9.64
CA LEU A 170 17.30 -4.68 -10.53
C LEU A 170 16.47 -3.42 -10.24
N ILE A 171 15.16 -3.56 -10.13
CA ILE A 171 14.26 -2.44 -9.79
C ILE A 171 14.62 -1.87 -8.42
N TYR A 172 14.88 -2.74 -7.44
CA TYR A 172 15.27 -2.32 -6.10
C TYR A 172 16.62 -1.59 -6.10
N ALA A 173 17.61 -2.08 -6.86
CA ALA A 173 18.88 -1.39 -7.00
C ALA A 173 18.73 0.04 -7.57
N LEU A 174 17.83 0.23 -8.55
CA LEU A 174 17.48 1.55 -9.07
C LEU A 174 16.73 2.44 -8.05
N ALA A 175 15.91 1.84 -7.19
CA ALA A 175 15.15 2.53 -6.16
C ALA A 175 16.01 2.94 -4.95
N LYS A 176 16.99 2.11 -4.60
CA LYS A 176 17.80 2.20 -3.38
C LYS A 176 18.44 3.57 -3.10
N PRO A 177 18.98 4.31 -4.10
CA PRO A 177 19.54 5.65 -3.86
C PRO A 177 18.52 6.67 -3.34
N PHE A 178 17.23 6.50 -3.65
CA PHE A 178 16.14 7.41 -3.28
C PHE A 178 15.47 7.04 -1.96
N LEU A 179 15.82 5.87 -1.40
CA LEU A 179 15.25 5.39 -0.15
C LEU A 179 16.00 5.99 1.05
N LYS A 180 15.24 6.54 2.01
CA LYS A 180 15.79 6.92 3.33
C LYS A 180 16.33 5.68 4.04
N GLU A 181 17.42 5.83 4.81
CA GLU A 181 18.05 4.71 5.53
C GLU A 181 17.06 3.91 6.42
N LYS A 182 16.12 4.62 7.03
CA LYS A 182 15.08 3.99 7.85
C LYS A 182 14.20 3.03 7.03
N LEU A 183 13.88 3.37 5.77
CA LEU A 183 13.06 2.51 4.91
C LEU A 183 13.86 1.34 4.37
N LYS A 184 15.14 1.55 4.00
CA LYS A 184 16.04 0.47 3.58
C LYS A 184 16.11 -0.65 4.63
N LYS A 185 16.23 -0.29 5.92
CA LYS A 185 16.27 -1.25 7.04
C LYS A 185 14.95 -1.98 7.28
N ARG A 186 13.84 -1.51 6.71
CA ARG A 186 12.51 -2.10 6.85
C ARG A 186 12.11 -2.99 5.70
N ILE A 187 12.85 -2.94 4.58
CA ILE A 187 12.64 -3.84 3.45
C ILE A 187 13.43 -5.11 3.72
N LEU A 188 12.73 -6.24 3.80
CA LEU A 188 13.27 -7.55 4.12
C LEU A 188 12.99 -8.50 2.96
N GLU A 189 14.04 -8.91 2.29
CA GLU A 189 13.97 -9.81 1.14
C GLU A 189 14.18 -11.25 1.61
N HIS A 190 13.22 -12.13 1.31
CA HIS A 190 13.23 -13.53 1.76
C HIS A 190 13.67 -14.51 0.67
N GLY A 191 13.88 -14.01 -0.55
CA GLY A 191 14.26 -14.84 -1.69
C GLY A 191 13.17 -15.82 -2.10
N LYS A 192 13.58 -17.02 -2.55
CA LYS A 192 12.65 -18.07 -3.01
C LYS A 192 12.11 -18.96 -1.89
N ASN A 193 12.79 -18.97 -0.74
CA ASN A 193 12.30 -19.75 0.41
C ASN A 193 11.30 -18.92 1.21
N VAL A 194 10.02 -19.14 0.93
CA VAL A 194 8.92 -18.42 1.59
C VAL A 194 8.92 -18.60 3.11
N HIS A 195 9.44 -19.72 3.64
CA HIS A 195 9.51 -19.96 5.07
C HIS A 195 10.43 -19.00 5.83
N ASN A 196 11.31 -18.26 5.14
CA ASN A 196 12.14 -17.24 5.79
C ASN A 196 11.29 -16.12 6.42
N ILE A 197 10.08 -15.87 5.93
CA ILE A 197 9.14 -14.88 6.51
C ILE A 197 8.68 -15.28 7.91
N HIS A 198 8.68 -16.58 8.24
CA HIS A 198 8.24 -17.10 9.55
C HIS A 198 9.13 -16.66 10.72
N GLN A 199 10.34 -16.16 10.45
CA GLN A 199 11.19 -15.52 11.47
C GLN A 199 10.60 -14.18 11.95
N HIS A 200 9.66 -13.60 11.21
CA HIS A 200 9.07 -12.29 11.47
C HIS A 200 7.57 -12.34 11.69
N LEU A 201 6.87 -13.26 11.04
CA LEU A 201 5.42 -13.43 11.11
C LEU A 201 5.07 -14.87 11.44
N ASN A 202 4.16 -15.06 12.41
CA ASN A 202 3.72 -16.37 12.84
C ASN A 202 3.00 -17.09 11.67
N PRO A 203 3.38 -18.34 11.31
CA PRO A 203 2.72 -19.11 10.26
C PRO A 203 1.23 -19.39 10.52
N GLU A 204 0.77 -19.35 11.78
CA GLU A 204 -0.64 -19.52 12.13
C GLU A 204 -1.57 -18.44 11.55
N ILE A 205 -1.04 -17.24 11.27
CA ILE A 205 -1.80 -16.11 10.71
C ILE A 205 -1.59 -15.93 9.21
N LEU A 206 -0.76 -16.77 8.59
CA LEU A 206 -0.38 -16.63 7.19
C LEU A 206 -1.11 -17.65 6.29
N PRO A 207 -1.37 -17.26 5.01
CA PRO A 207 -1.92 -18.19 4.03
C PRO A 207 -0.92 -19.28 3.65
N LYS A 208 -1.45 -20.42 3.17
CA LYS A 208 -0.64 -21.54 2.64
C LYS A 208 0.32 -21.10 1.54
N SER A 209 -0.04 -20.11 0.73
CA SER A 209 0.84 -19.53 -0.30
C SER A 209 2.10 -18.88 0.26
N LEU A 210 2.09 -18.50 1.54
CA LEU A 210 3.25 -17.99 2.30
C LEU A 210 3.83 -19.06 3.25
N GLY A 211 3.53 -20.34 3.02
CA GLY A 211 3.97 -21.44 3.89
C GLY A 211 3.25 -21.49 5.25
N GLY A 212 2.19 -20.70 5.42
CA GLY A 212 1.40 -20.67 6.64
C GLY A 212 0.32 -21.77 6.71
N HIS A 213 -0.50 -21.73 7.75
CA HIS A 213 -1.46 -22.78 8.06
C HIS A 213 -2.87 -22.49 7.54
N LEU A 214 -3.23 -21.23 7.30
CA LEU A 214 -4.56 -20.85 6.83
C LEU A 214 -4.77 -21.17 5.35
N PRO A 215 -5.93 -21.69 4.92
CA PRO A 215 -6.32 -21.66 3.53
C PRO A 215 -6.19 -20.23 2.96
N ASN A 216 -5.80 -20.10 1.70
CA ASN A 216 -5.50 -18.77 1.12
C ASN A 216 -6.69 -17.80 1.20
N ASP A 217 -7.90 -18.31 0.99
CA ASP A 217 -9.12 -17.53 1.05
C ASP A 217 -9.46 -17.11 2.48
N GLU A 218 -9.34 -18.03 3.44
CA GLU A 218 -9.63 -17.76 4.85
C GLU A 218 -8.64 -16.79 5.52
N ALA A 219 -7.43 -16.66 4.95
CA ALA A 219 -6.41 -15.74 5.43
C ALA A 219 -6.70 -14.28 5.08
N VAL A 220 -7.58 -14.01 4.10
CA VAL A 220 -7.95 -12.66 3.65
C VAL A 220 -9.12 -12.14 4.49
N ASP A 221 -9.07 -10.85 4.82
CA ASP A 221 -10.17 -10.14 5.51
C ASP A 221 -11.21 -9.67 4.48
N HIS A 222 -12.13 -10.56 4.12
CA HIS A 222 -13.21 -10.25 3.17
C HIS A 222 -14.16 -9.18 3.71
N ASP A 223 -14.41 -9.14 5.03
CA ASP A 223 -15.27 -8.12 5.64
C ASP A 223 -14.66 -6.72 5.47
N PHE A 224 -13.31 -6.61 5.58
CA PHE A 224 -12.62 -5.36 5.31
C PHE A 224 -12.84 -4.91 3.86
N MET A 225 -12.74 -5.81 2.89
CA MET A 225 -12.95 -5.49 1.48
C MET A 225 -14.41 -5.08 1.21
N GLN A 226 -15.38 -5.74 1.84
CA GLN A 226 -16.78 -5.34 1.74
C GLN A 226 -17.03 -3.95 2.35
N ARG A 227 -16.41 -3.63 3.48
CA ARG A 227 -16.49 -2.28 4.08
C ARG A 227 -15.95 -1.20 3.15
N ILE A 228 -14.83 -1.44 2.48
CA ILE A 228 -14.30 -0.51 1.46
C ILE A 228 -15.37 -0.28 0.37
N MET A 229 -15.92 -1.35 -0.18
CA MET A 229 -16.92 -1.25 -1.26
C MET A 229 -18.16 -0.48 -0.83
N GLY A 230 -18.58 -0.60 0.44
CA GLY A 230 -19.68 0.13 1.02
C GLY A 230 -19.44 1.64 1.19
N LYS A 231 -18.19 2.09 1.16
CA LYS A 231 -17.79 3.51 1.34
C LYS A 231 -17.60 4.29 0.03
N ASN A 232 -18.23 3.83 -1.06
CA ASN A 232 -18.02 4.42 -2.38
C ASN A 232 -18.26 5.94 -2.41
N ASP A 233 -19.37 6.42 -1.85
CA ASP A 233 -19.73 7.84 -1.89
C ASP A 233 -18.84 8.67 -0.96
N PHE A 234 -18.44 8.12 0.18
CA PHE A 234 -17.46 8.74 1.06
C PHE A 234 -16.13 9.00 0.31
N TYR A 235 -15.59 8.00 -0.39
CA TYR A 235 -14.34 8.17 -1.13
C TYR A 235 -14.48 9.09 -2.34
N LYS A 236 -15.64 9.16 -2.99
CA LYS A 236 -15.92 10.16 -4.02
C LYS A 236 -15.86 11.59 -3.47
N GLU A 237 -16.40 11.82 -2.28
CA GLU A 237 -16.29 13.13 -1.63
C GLU A 237 -14.84 13.43 -1.23
N MET A 238 -14.14 12.46 -0.64
CA MET A 238 -12.72 12.60 -0.30
C MET A 238 -11.83 12.87 -1.52
N ALA A 239 -12.21 12.41 -2.70
CA ALA A 239 -11.49 12.65 -3.95
C ALA A 239 -11.56 14.13 -4.42
N LYS A 240 -12.51 14.91 -3.94
CA LYS A 240 -12.66 16.34 -4.28
C LYS A 240 -11.65 17.24 -3.55
N TYR A 241 -11.11 16.78 -2.41
CA TYR A 241 -10.10 17.51 -1.66
C TYR A 241 -8.73 17.47 -2.36
N GLY A 242 -7.98 18.58 -2.21
CA GLY A 242 -6.65 18.72 -2.79
C GLY A 242 -6.22 20.17 -2.91
N PHE A 243 -5.17 20.41 -3.69
CA PHE A 243 -4.74 21.76 -3.98
C PHE A 243 -5.70 22.44 -4.97
N VAL A 244 -6.22 23.59 -4.58
CA VAL A 244 -7.05 24.43 -5.47
C VAL A 244 -6.11 25.15 -6.45
N HIS A 245 -6.34 24.96 -7.73
CA HIS A 245 -5.69 25.74 -8.80
C HIS A 245 -6.56 26.98 -9.05
N GLU A 246 -5.98 28.15 -8.87
CA GLU A 246 -6.58 29.42 -9.31
C GLU A 246 -6.63 29.49 -10.83
#